data_3177a2fba636e9f81cbf4503e8d7d834
#
_entry.id   3177a2fba636e9f81cbf4503e8d7d834
#
_cell.length_a   1.000
_cell.length_b   1.000
_cell.length_c   1.000
_cell.angle_alpha   90.00
_cell.angle_beta   90.00
_cell.angle_gamma   90.00
#
_symmetry.space_group_name_H-M   'P 1'
#
loop_
_entity.id
_entity.type
_entity.pdbx_description
1 polymer ?
#
loop_
_entity_poly.entity_id
_entity_poly.type
_entity_poly.pdbx_seq_one_letter_code
_entity_poly.pdbx_strand_id
1 'polypeptide(L)'
;MWLYLLNSIRAKRHPKKLYADPLRALKEYYRKALRNALLTNHKISIILSFNNLNFKSFMWLINSSIGRKVVMALTGVALVLFLTFHMSMNVVALFSGDAYNMICGFLGAHWYAVVATIGLAALCVLHFVYAFWLTMQNRAARGNSRYEVTAKPKGVEWASQNMLVLGIIVVLGLLLHLFNFWYNMMFAELLGFEGVCAPADGFGWIQETFKNPVYVVLYIVWLVALWFHLSHGFWSAMQTFGWNGKVWFNRWKVISQVYSTLLVLGFLVVVVLFYLGCAPSLCCGSCC
;
A
#
# COMPACT_ATOMS: atom_id res chain seq x y z
N MET A 1 34.70 -22.93 -31.09
CA MET A 1 33.76 -23.74 -31.93
C MET A 1 34.42 -24.99 -32.49
N TRP A 2 35.69 -24.97 -33.01
CA TRP A 2 36.42 -26.14 -33.51
C TRP A 2 36.84 -27.15 -32.43
N LEU A 3 37.21 -26.75 -31.24
CA LEU A 3 37.60 -27.62 -30.12
C LEU A 3 36.42 -28.44 -29.54
N TYR A 4 35.19 -27.96 -29.64
CA TYR A 4 34.00 -28.69 -29.21
C TYR A 4 33.60 -29.83 -30.18
N LEU A 5 33.88 -29.63 -31.47
CA LEU A 5 33.69 -30.65 -32.51
C LEU A 5 34.69 -31.80 -32.38
N LEU A 6 35.95 -31.54 -32.02
CA LEU A 6 37.00 -32.55 -31.84
C LEU A 6 36.81 -33.42 -30.60
N ASN A 7 36.28 -32.82 -29.51
CA ASN A 7 35.98 -33.57 -28.29
C ASN A 7 34.69 -34.44 -28.39
N SER A 8 33.74 -34.09 -29.23
CA SER A 8 32.56 -34.90 -29.53
C SER A 8 32.87 -36.15 -30.36
N ILE A 9 33.91 -36.08 -31.17
CA ILE A 9 34.34 -37.18 -32.02
C ILE A 9 35.20 -38.22 -31.22
N ARG A 10 35.81 -37.80 -30.10
CA ARG A 10 36.71 -38.65 -29.30
C ARG A 10 36.00 -39.52 -28.25
N ALA A 11 34.72 -39.34 -27.99
CA ALA A 11 34.01 -39.89 -26.83
C ALA A 11 33.05 -41.03 -27.12
N LYS A 12 33.08 -41.76 -28.24
CA LYS A 12 32.35 -43.04 -28.34
C LYS A 12 33.03 -44.01 -29.31
N ARG A 13 34.01 -44.81 -28.79
CA ARG A 13 34.37 -46.09 -29.40
C ARG A 13 33.22 -47.06 -29.16
N HIS A 14 32.32 -47.20 -30.15
CA HIS A 14 31.56 -48.41 -30.40
C HIS A 14 31.51 -48.67 -31.90
N PRO A 15 31.90 -49.86 -32.34
CA PRO A 15 32.14 -50.16 -33.75
C PRO A 15 30.82 -50.55 -34.45
N LYS A 16 30.71 -50.07 -35.70
CA LYS A 16 29.83 -50.62 -36.74
C LYS A 16 28.34 -50.33 -36.66
N LYS A 17 27.95 -49.04 -36.85
CA LYS A 17 26.83 -48.64 -37.72
C LYS A 17 26.95 -47.14 -37.92
N LEU A 18 27.77 -46.74 -38.94
CA LEU A 18 27.83 -45.37 -39.03
C LEU A 18 28.17 -44.71 -40.26
N TYR A 19 27.47 -43.79 -40.65
CA TYR A 19 27.71 -42.74 -41.64
C TYR A 19 27.97 -43.25 -43.06
N ALA A 20 26.98 -43.90 -43.59
CA ALA A 20 26.91 -44.22 -45.02
C ALA A 20 26.75 -42.97 -45.90
N ASP A 21 26.49 -41.80 -45.28
CA ASP A 21 26.38 -40.53 -46.03
C ASP A 21 26.60 -39.31 -45.13
N PRO A 22 27.77 -38.63 -45.21
CA PRO A 22 28.04 -37.40 -44.47
C PRO A 22 27.09 -36.25 -44.79
N LEU A 23 26.56 -36.22 -46.01
CA LEU A 23 25.58 -35.26 -46.45
C LEU A 23 24.23 -35.42 -45.73
N ARG A 24 23.86 -36.62 -45.39
CA ARG A 24 22.62 -36.92 -44.63
C ARG A 24 22.74 -36.46 -43.19
N ALA A 25 23.88 -36.68 -42.55
CA ALA A 25 24.15 -36.20 -41.20
C ALA A 25 24.14 -34.66 -41.10
N LEU A 26 24.74 -33.99 -42.11
CA LEU A 26 24.75 -32.55 -42.23
C LEU A 26 23.33 -31.97 -42.44
N LYS A 27 22.54 -32.60 -43.30
CA LYS A 27 21.13 -32.25 -43.53
C LYS A 27 20.29 -32.37 -42.26
N GLU A 28 20.50 -33.38 -41.45
CA GLU A 28 19.80 -33.61 -40.22
C GLU A 28 20.18 -32.60 -39.14
N TYR A 29 21.45 -32.25 -39.06
CA TYR A 29 21.93 -31.18 -38.20
C TYR A 29 21.33 -29.82 -38.54
N TYR A 30 21.33 -29.44 -39.82
CA TYR A 30 20.68 -28.17 -40.23
C TYR A 30 19.19 -28.16 -40.02
N ARG A 31 18.48 -29.25 -40.23
CA ARG A 31 17.04 -29.36 -39.90
C ARG A 31 16.79 -29.17 -38.41
N LYS A 32 17.62 -29.74 -37.55
CA LYS A 32 17.50 -29.61 -36.10
C LYS A 32 17.83 -28.20 -35.63
N ALA A 33 18.87 -27.59 -36.19
CA ALA A 33 19.22 -26.20 -35.91
C ALA A 33 18.13 -25.22 -36.36
N LEU A 34 17.56 -25.41 -37.55
CA LEU A 34 16.48 -24.58 -38.06
C LEU A 34 15.19 -24.71 -37.22
N ARG A 35 14.85 -25.94 -36.81
CA ARG A 35 13.71 -26.21 -35.91
C ARG A 35 13.87 -25.53 -34.57
N ASN A 36 15.07 -25.59 -33.98
CA ASN A 36 15.38 -24.92 -32.73
C ASN A 36 15.30 -23.39 -32.87
N ALA A 37 15.81 -22.82 -33.95
CA ALA A 37 15.71 -21.39 -34.23
C ALA A 37 14.28 -20.92 -34.40
N LEU A 38 13.44 -21.68 -35.10
CA LEU A 38 12.01 -21.41 -35.26
C LEU A 38 11.27 -21.48 -33.91
N LEU A 39 11.55 -22.47 -33.07
CA LEU A 39 10.96 -22.60 -31.74
C LEU A 39 11.39 -21.44 -30.82
N THR A 40 12.64 -20.99 -30.93
CA THR A 40 13.15 -19.84 -30.14
C THR A 40 12.47 -18.54 -30.59
N ASN A 41 12.36 -18.30 -31.91
CA ASN A 41 11.64 -17.15 -32.44
C ASN A 41 10.17 -17.15 -32.07
N HIS A 42 9.52 -18.31 -32.06
CA HIS A 42 8.12 -18.44 -31.61
C HIS A 42 7.98 -18.13 -30.10
N LYS A 43 8.89 -18.62 -29.24
CA LYS A 43 8.91 -18.28 -27.83
C LYS A 43 9.14 -16.78 -27.61
N ILE A 44 10.10 -16.17 -28.32
CA ILE A 44 10.34 -14.73 -28.25
C ILE A 44 9.10 -13.94 -28.68
N SER A 45 8.43 -14.35 -29.77
CA SER A 45 7.21 -13.73 -30.25
C SER A 45 6.07 -13.80 -29.22
N ILE A 46 5.90 -14.94 -28.54
CA ILE A 46 4.90 -15.10 -27.46
C ILE A 46 5.23 -14.17 -26.30
N ILE A 47 6.49 -14.11 -25.86
CA ILE A 47 6.92 -13.24 -24.75
C ILE A 47 6.71 -11.77 -25.11
N LEU A 48 7.06 -11.34 -26.32
CA LEU A 48 6.82 -9.97 -26.78
C LEU A 48 5.34 -9.65 -26.90
N SER A 49 4.51 -10.58 -27.36
CA SER A 49 3.05 -10.42 -27.40
C SER A 49 2.46 -10.31 -26.02
N PHE A 50 2.91 -11.13 -25.06
CA PHE A 50 2.48 -11.10 -23.66
C PHE A 50 2.87 -9.78 -22.98
N ASN A 51 4.09 -9.31 -23.20
CA ASN A 51 4.56 -8.02 -22.69
C ASN A 51 3.78 -6.84 -23.30
N ASN A 52 3.47 -6.88 -24.58
CA ASN A 52 2.64 -5.87 -25.26
C ASN A 52 1.20 -5.84 -24.72
N LEU A 53 0.61 -7.02 -24.45
CA LEU A 53 -0.73 -7.12 -23.85
C LEU A 53 -0.74 -6.56 -22.44
N ASN A 54 0.26 -6.90 -21.62
CA ASN A 54 0.40 -6.39 -20.27
C ASN A 54 0.63 -4.88 -20.25
N PHE A 55 1.46 -4.36 -21.15
CA PHE A 55 1.71 -2.93 -21.29
C PHE A 55 0.45 -2.17 -21.72
N LYS A 56 -0.31 -2.67 -22.70
CA LYS A 56 -1.59 -2.07 -23.13
C LYS A 56 -2.63 -2.08 -22.00
N SER A 57 -2.72 -3.18 -21.25
CA SER A 57 -3.62 -3.29 -20.09
C SER A 57 -3.22 -2.31 -18.98
N PHE A 58 -1.93 -2.15 -18.72
CA PHE A 58 -1.42 -1.18 -17.76
C PHE A 58 -1.69 0.27 -18.20
N MET A 59 -1.47 0.58 -19.48
CA MET A 59 -1.78 1.90 -20.05
C MET A 59 -3.28 2.24 -19.98
N TRP A 60 -4.16 1.23 -20.02
CA TRP A 60 -5.58 1.44 -19.81
C TRP A 60 -5.89 1.93 -18.41
N LEU A 61 -5.25 1.39 -17.36
CA LEU A 61 -5.41 1.83 -15.97
C LEU A 61 -5.05 3.31 -15.78
N ILE A 62 -4.04 3.80 -16.51
CA ILE A 62 -3.57 5.18 -16.40
C ILE A 62 -4.42 6.12 -17.27
N ASN A 63 -4.74 5.72 -18.50
CA ASN A 63 -5.33 6.60 -19.52
C ASN A 63 -6.86 6.65 -19.47
N SER A 64 -7.53 5.59 -18.98
CA SER A 64 -8.99 5.59 -18.89
C SER A 64 -9.49 6.26 -17.60
N SER A 65 -10.62 6.95 -17.67
CA SER A 65 -11.27 7.55 -16.50
C SER A 65 -11.70 6.49 -15.46
N ILE A 66 -12.11 5.32 -15.92
CA ILE A 66 -12.48 4.19 -15.06
C ILE A 66 -11.23 3.57 -14.43
N GLY A 67 -10.18 3.33 -15.21
CA GLY A 67 -8.92 2.74 -14.71
C GLY A 67 -8.32 3.57 -13.57
N ARG A 68 -8.29 4.91 -13.72
CA ARG A 68 -7.80 5.80 -12.65
C ARG A 68 -8.62 5.69 -11.36
N LYS A 69 -9.95 5.58 -11.45
CA LYS A 69 -10.83 5.36 -10.29
C LYS A 69 -10.58 4.02 -9.64
N VAL A 70 -10.33 2.97 -10.43
CA VAL A 70 -10.00 1.63 -9.91
C VAL A 70 -8.67 1.66 -9.14
N VAL A 71 -7.62 2.28 -9.68
CA VAL A 71 -6.33 2.43 -8.95
C VAL A 71 -6.54 3.17 -7.63
N MET A 72 -7.32 4.26 -7.66
CA MET A 72 -7.65 5.05 -6.46
C MET A 72 -8.41 4.23 -5.42
N ALA A 73 -9.37 3.41 -5.84
CA ALA A 73 -10.17 2.56 -4.96
C ALA A 73 -9.31 1.41 -4.37
N LEU A 74 -8.49 0.74 -5.18
CA LEU A 74 -7.62 -0.34 -4.73
C LEU A 74 -6.58 0.14 -3.72
N THR A 75 -5.90 1.26 -4.01
CA THR A 75 -4.93 1.85 -3.08
C THR A 75 -5.61 2.28 -1.78
N GLY A 76 -6.79 2.89 -1.88
CA GLY A 76 -7.56 3.30 -0.70
C GLY A 76 -7.98 2.13 0.18
N VAL A 77 -8.51 1.04 -0.40
CA VAL A 77 -8.90 -0.16 0.36
C VAL A 77 -7.70 -0.84 1.00
N ALA A 78 -6.56 -0.92 0.30
CA ALA A 78 -5.34 -1.48 0.87
C ALA A 78 -4.84 -0.67 2.08
N LEU A 79 -4.91 0.67 2.01
CA LEU A 79 -4.59 1.55 3.16
C LEU A 79 -5.58 1.37 4.32
N VAL A 80 -6.87 1.17 4.03
CA VAL A 80 -7.90 0.89 5.07
C VAL A 80 -7.60 -0.43 5.78
N LEU A 81 -7.23 -1.48 5.05
CA LEU A 81 -6.82 -2.76 5.65
C LEU A 81 -5.59 -2.60 6.55
N PHE A 82 -4.59 -1.85 6.08
CA PHE A 82 -3.42 -1.52 6.91
C PHE A 82 -3.81 -0.75 8.18
N LEU A 83 -4.68 0.27 8.07
CA LEU A 83 -5.13 1.03 9.25
C LEU A 83 -5.87 0.14 10.25
N THR A 84 -6.65 -0.84 9.78
CA THR A 84 -7.33 -1.80 10.66
C THR A 84 -6.34 -2.64 11.44
N PHE A 85 -5.34 -3.19 10.76
CA PHE A 85 -4.25 -3.93 11.38
C PHE A 85 -3.49 -3.04 12.38
N HIS A 86 -3.11 -1.84 11.96
CA HIS A 86 -2.36 -0.88 12.76
C HIS A 86 -3.13 -0.47 14.03
N MET A 87 -4.43 -0.18 13.92
CA MET A 87 -5.28 0.11 15.06
C MET A 87 -5.36 -1.08 16.03
N SER A 88 -5.56 -2.28 15.51
CA SER A 88 -5.65 -3.49 16.33
C SER A 88 -4.37 -3.73 17.14
N MET A 89 -3.20 -3.49 16.54
CA MET A 89 -1.92 -3.60 17.26
C MET A 89 -1.77 -2.50 18.33
N ASN A 90 -2.17 -1.26 18.03
CA ASN A 90 -2.08 -0.16 19.00
C ASN A 90 -3.04 -0.35 20.19
N VAL A 91 -4.19 -0.97 20.02
CA VAL A 91 -5.10 -1.29 21.13
C VAL A 91 -4.47 -2.25 22.14
N VAL A 92 -3.54 -3.13 21.73
CA VAL A 92 -2.79 -4.01 22.65
C VAL A 92 -2.01 -3.20 23.69
N ALA A 93 -1.50 -2.01 23.31
CA ALA A 93 -0.77 -1.14 24.25
C ALA A 93 -1.64 -0.71 25.45
N LEU A 94 -2.96 -0.67 25.32
CA LEU A 94 -3.86 -0.35 26.43
C LEU A 94 -3.88 -1.44 27.51
N PHE A 95 -3.63 -2.70 27.14
CA PHE A 95 -3.74 -3.85 28.05
C PHE A 95 -2.39 -4.32 28.57
N SER A 96 -1.34 -4.28 27.73
CA SER A 96 -0.01 -4.74 28.11
C SER A 96 1.09 -4.02 27.31
N GLY A 97 1.96 -3.28 28.01
CA GLY A 97 3.15 -2.66 27.43
C GLY A 97 4.13 -3.68 26.89
N ASP A 98 4.37 -4.79 27.62
CA ASP A 98 5.30 -5.84 27.23
C ASP A 98 4.83 -6.55 25.94
N ALA A 99 3.51 -6.87 25.86
CA ALA A 99 2.95 -7.47 24.64
C ALA A 99 3.03 -6.53 23.44
N TYR A 100 2.83 -5.22 23.67
CA TYR A 100 2.99 -4.22 22.62
C TYR A 100 4.45 -4.10 22.16
N ASN A 101 5.40 -4.07 23.10
CA ASN A 101 6.83 -4.01 22.79
C ASN A 101 7.32 -5.27 22.06
N MET A 102 6.75 -6.45 22.39
CA MET A 102 7.00 -7.68 21.62
C MET A 102 6.55 -7.52 20.15
N ILE A 103 5.38 -6.93 19.90
CA ILE A 103 4.91 -6.63 18.54
C ILE A 103 5.83 -5.62 17.86
N CYS A 104 6.25 -4.56 18.55
CA CYS A 104 7.16 -3.57 18.01
C CYS A 104 8.52 -4.19 17.65
N GLY A 105 9.08 -5.05 18.48
CA GLY A 105 10.30 -5.80 18.17
C GLY A 105 10.15 -6.73 16.98
N PHE A 106 9.00 -7.43 16.86
CA PHE A 106 8.72 -8.29 15.70
C PHE A 106 8.58 -7.49 14.40
N LEU A 107 7.96 -6.29 14.44
CA LEU A 107 7.75 -5.40 13.29
C LEU A 107 8.84 -4.33 13.13
N GLY A 108 9.93 -4.40 13.91
CA GLY A 108 11.04 -3.44 13.91
C GLY A 108 11.88 -3.48 12.62
N ALA A 109 13.20 -3.31 12.75
CA ALA A 109 14.12 -3.20 11.61
C ALA A 109 14.44 -4.54 10.89
N HIS A 110 13.59 -5.56 11.03
CA HIS A 110 13.74 -6.80 10.30
C HIS A 110 13.49 -6.63 8.81
N TRP A 111 14.19 -7.39 7.98
CA TRP A 111 14.13 -7.26 6.51
C TRP A 111 12.70 -7.29 5.94
N TYR A 112 11.83 -8.16 6.44
CA TYR A 112 10.43 -8.27 5.99
C TYR A 112 9.59 -7.04 6.36
N ALA A 113 9.84 -6.47 7.55
CA ALA A 113 9.15 -5.26 8.01
C ALA A 113 9.59 -4.04 7.21
N VAL A 114 10.89 -3.93 6.89
CA VAL A 114 11.44 -2.89 6.02
C VAL A 114 10.82 -2.97 4.62
N VAL A 115 10.77 -4.16 4.02
CA VAL A 115 10.13 -4.36 2.71
C VAL A 115 8.64 -4.00 2.74
N ALA A 116 7.91 -4.41 3.80
CA ALA A 116 6.51 -4.06 3.98
C ALA A 116 6.31 -2.55 4.13
N THR A 117 7.18 -1.87 4.88
CA THR A 117 7.15 -0.41 5.06
C THR A 117 7.42 0.33 3.76
N ILE A 118 8.38 -0.10 2.95
CA ILE A 118 8.65 0.47 1.62
C ILE A 118 7.42 0.28 0.72
N GLY A 119 6.82 -0.92 0.71
CA GLY A 119 5.59 -1.19 -0.04
C GLY A 119 4.43 -0.31 0.39
N LEU A 120 4.24 -0.11 1.69
CA LEU A 120 3.23 0.77 2.25
C LEU A 120 3.48 2.24 1.90
N ALA A 121 4.73 2.71 1.98
CA ALA A 121 5.11 4.06 1.58
C ALA A 121 4.82 4.30 0.09
N ALA A 122 5.18 3.35 -0.78
CA ALA A 122 4.86 3.42 -2.21
C ALA A 122 3.35 3.48 -2.45
N LEU A 123 2.56 2.71 -1.71
CA LEU A 123 1.09 2.70 -1.78
C LEU A 123 0.50 4.05 -1.36
N CYS A 124 0.99 4.65 -0.25
CA CYS A 124 0.58 5.97 0.20
C CYS A 124 0.89 7.06 -0.83
N VAL A 125 2.12 7.05 -1.37
CA VAL A 125 2.55 8.01 -2.41
C VAL A 125 1.68 7.86 -3.65
N LEU A 126 1.43 6.64 -4.10
CA LEU A 126 0.59 6.36 -5.26
C LEU A 126 -0.85 6.89 -5.03
N HIS A 127 -1.44 6.61 -3.87
CA HIS A 127 -2.78 7.09 -3.50
C HIS A 127 -2.85 8.61 -3.51
N PHE A 128 -1.89 9.28 -2.88
CA PHE A 128 -1.83 10.74 -2.80
C PHE A 128 -1.62 11.39 -4.17
N VAL A 129 -0.66 10.91 -4.97
CA VAL A 129 -0.37 11.45 -6.31
C VAL A 129 -1.57 11.30 -7.24
N TYR A 130 -2.23 10.14 -7.23
CA TYR A 130 -3.45 9.93 -8.01
C TYR A 130 -4.60 10.82 -7.55
N ALA A 131 -4.79 11.01 -6.23
CA ALA A 131 -5.82 11.90 -5.69
C ALA A 131 -5.61 13.34 -6.15
N PHE A 132 -4.38 13.82 -6.07
CA PHE A 132 -4.02 15.16 -6.51
C PHE A 132 -4.22 15.31 -8.03
N TRP A 133 -3.71 14.38 -8.81
CA TRP A 133 -3.86 14.39 -10.27
C TRP A 133 -5.33 14.37 -10.72
N LEU A 134 -6.15 13.49 -10.16
CA LEU A 134 -7.58 13.45 -10.46
C LEU A 134 -8.29 14.75 -10.08
N THR A 135 -7.92 15.35 -8.95
CA THR A 135 -8.48 16.64 -8.52
C THR A 135 -8.12 17.76 -9.50
N MET A 136 -6.87 17.82 -9.96
CA MET A 136 -6.44 18.81 -10.95
C MET A 136 -7.16 18.63 -12.29
N GLN A 137 -7.32 17.39 -12.76
CA GLN A 137 -8.08 17.10 -13.99
C GLN A 137 -9.54 17.51 -13.86
N ASN A 138 -10.19 17.20 -12.73
CA ASN A 138 -11.57 17.58 -12.48
C ASN A 138 -11.76 19.09 -12.40
N ARG A 139 -10.78 19.82 -11.86
CA ARG A 139 -10.78 21.29 -11.84
C ARG A 139 -10.60 21.87 -13.23
N ALA A 140 -9.66 21.35 -14.00
CA ALA A 140 -9.42 21.77 -15.37
C ALA A 140 -10.64 21.54 -16.27
N ALA A 141 -11.31 20.38 -16.13
CA ALA A 141 -12.51 20.04 -16.89
C ALA A 141 -13.71 20.95 -16.59
N ARG A 142 -13.80 21.49 -15.35
CA ARG A 142 -14.85 22.47 -14.98
C ARG A 142 -14.65 23.84 -15.60
N GLY A 143 -13.43 24.21 -15.97
CA GLY A 143 -13.10 25.54 -16.49
C GLY A 143 -13.33 26.68 -15.49
N ASN A 144 -13.30 27.94 -15.99
CA ASN A 144 -13.48 29.18 -15.19
C ASN A 144 -14.93 29.58 -15.00
N SER A 145 -15.89 28.89 -15.63
CA SER A 145 -17.31 29.24 -15.49
C SER A 145 -17.78 28.86 -14.08
N ARG A 146 -17.97 29.87 -13.25
CA ARG A 146 -18.72 29.74 -11.99
C ARG A 146 -20.18 29.58 -12.33
N TYR A 147 -20.84 28.60 -11.70
CA TYR A 147 -22.30 28.50 -11.82
C TYR A 147 -22.95 29.81 -11.30
N GLU A 148 -23.79 30.44 -12.09
CA GLU A 148 -24.60 31.58 -11.67
C GLU A 148 -25.54 31.23 -10.51
N VAL A 149 -25.92 29.95 -10.43
CA VAL A 149 -26.74 29.41 -9.35
C VAL A 149 -25.92 28.39 -8.58
N THR A 150 -25.49 28.73 -7.36
CA THR A 150 -24.82 27.82 -6.41
C THR A 150 -25.83 26.93 -5.69
N ALA A 151 -26.76 26.31 -6.41
CA ALA A 151 -27.64 25.31 -5.83
C ALA A 151 -26.79 24.08 -5.46
N LYS A 152 -26.58 23.85 -4.16
CA LYS A 152 -25.95 22.61 -3.68
C LYS A 152 -26.83 21.45 -4.09
N PRO A 153 -26.34 20.48 -4.90
CA PRO A 153 -27.14 19.31 -5.26
C PRO A 153 -27.61 18.62 -3.98
N LYS A 154 -28.90 18.36 -3.85
CA LYS A 154 -29.44 17.60 -2.73
C LYS A 154 -28.77 16.22 -2.70
N GLY A 155 -28.14 15.86 -1.58
CA GLY A 155 -27.48 14.58 -1.39
C GLY A 155 -25.95 14.52 -1.58
N VAL A 156 -25.28 15.65 -1.88
CA VAL A 156 -23.80 15.68 -1.89
C VAL A 156 -23.29 15.90 -0.46
N GLU A 157 -22.53 14.92 0.04
CA GLU A 157 -21.94 14.97 1.37
C GLU A 157 -20.86 16.03 1.48
N TRP A 158 -20.76 16.72 2.64
CA TRP A 158 -19.73 17.72 2.92
C TRP A 158 -18.31 17.15 2.73
N ALA A 159 -18.07 15.94 3.21
CA ALA A 159 -16.79 15.25 3.06
C ALA A 159 -16.38 15.09 1.58
N SER A 160 -17.34 14.76 0.69
CA SER A 160 -17.10 14.65 -0.75
C SER A 160 -16.60 15.95 -1.37
N GLN A 161 -17.16 17.08 -0.94
CA GLN A 161 -16.79 18.40 -1.46
C GLN A 161 -15.40 18.85 -0.98
N ASN A 162 -14.99 18.40 0.22
CA ASN A 162 -13.76 18.81 0.89
C ASN A 162 -12.67 17.72 0.89
N MET A 163 -12.81 16.65 0.09
CA MET A 163 -11.88 15.51 0.08
C MET A 163 -10.42 15.90 -0.13
N LEU A 164 -10.13 16.92 -0.94
CA LEU A 164 -8.76 17.37 -1.14
C LEU A 164 -8.19 18.00 0.14
N VAL A 165 -8.94 18.86 0.80
CA VAL A 165 -8.51 19.51 2.06
C VAL A 165 -8.33 18.46 3.16
N LEU A 166 -9.30 17.56 3.29
CA LEU A 166 -9.21 16.43 4.23
C LEU A 166 -7.99 15.56 3.93
N GLY A 167 -7.74 15.25 2.65
CA GLY A 167 -6.58 14.48 2.23
C GLY A 167 -5.25 15.18 2.55
N ILE A 168 -5.16 16.50 2.39
CA ILE A 168 -3.98 17.28 2.78
C ILE A 168 -3.76 17.22 4.29
N ILE A 169 -4.80 17.38 5.11
CA ILE A 169 -4.70 17.25 6.57
C ILE A 169 -4.26 15.84 6.97
N VAL A 170 -4.79 14.81 6.29
CA VAL A 170 -4.38 13.41 6.53
C VAL A 170 -2.90 13.21 6.21
N VAL A 171 -2.38 13.79 5.11
CA VAL A 171 -0.95 13.71 4.77
C VAL A 171 -0.08 14.44 5.78
N LEU A 172 -0.48 15.65 6.21
CA LEU A 172 0.27 16.40 7.21
C LEU A 172 0.32 15.67 8.56
N GLY A 173 -0.79 15.10 8.99
CA GLY A 173 -0.83 14.27 10.20
C GLY A 173 0.00 12.98 10.05
N LEU A 174 0.01 12.36 8.86
CA LEU A 174 0.87 11.22 8.57
C LEU A 174 2.36 11.60 8.69
N LEU A 175 2.78 12.74 8.16
CA LEU A 175 4.16 13.22 8.29
C LEU A 175 4.54 13.47 9.75
N LEU A 176 3.65 14.07 10.54
CA LEU A 176 3.84 14.21 12.00
C LEU A 176 3.98 12.84 12.68
N HIS A 177 3.12 11.87 12.32
CA HIS A 177 3.15 10.52 12.84
C HIS A 177 4.45 9.80 12.48
N LEU A 178 4.92 9.90 11.23
CA LEU A 178 6.18 9.32 10.81
C LEU A 178 7.37 9.93 11.55
N PHE A 179 7.34 11.24 11.82
CA PHE A 179 8.36 11.91 12.60
C PHE A 179 8.36 11.44 14.06
N ASN A 180 7.19 11.36 14.71
CA ASN A 180 7.10 10.98 16.12
C ASN A 180 7.41 9.50 16.38
N PHE A 181 7.07 8.60 15.45
CA PHE A 181 7.18 7.15 15.66
C PHE A 181 8.16 6.48 14.71
N TRP A 182 7.93 6.53 13.40
CA TRP A 182 8.75 5.81 12.43
C TRP A 182 10.22 6.25 12.45
N TYR A 183 10.47 7.55 12.54
CA TYR A 183 11.82 8.12 12.60
C TYR A 183 12.55 7.69 13.89
N ASN A 184 11.86 7.71 15.01
CA ASN A 184 12.44 7.38 16.32
C ASN A 184 12.52 5.87 16.60
N MET A 185 11.79 5.06 15.88
CA MET A 185 11.74 3.60 16.02
C MET A 185 12.52 2.93 14.88
N MET A 186 11.87 2.58 13.78
CA MET A 186 12.47 1.82 12.68
C MET A 186 13.68 2.52 12.05
N PHE A 187 13.61 3.82 11.77
CA PHE A 187 14.72 4.54 11.14
C PHE A 187 15.91 4.68 12.10
N ALA A 188 15.66 4.97 13.36
CA ALA A 188 16.70 5.03 14.39
C ALA A 188 17.37 3.66 14.59
N GLU A 189 16.60 2.57 14.62
CA GLU A 189 17.11 1.21 14.76
C GLU A 189 17.99 0.82 13.55
N LEU A 190 17.57 1.15 12.32
CA LEU A 190 18.34 0.86 11.10
C LEU A 190 19.68 1.60 11.04
N LEU A 191 19.75 2.82 11.58
CA LEU A 191 20.95 3.66 11.53
C LEU A 191 21.77 3.64 12.85
N GLY A 192 21.27 2.96 13.88
CA GLY A 192 21.94 2.88 15.18
C GLY A 192 21.90 4.19 15.97
N PHE A 193 20.83 5.00 15.82
CA PHE A 193 20.64 6.20 16.63
C PHE A 193 20.00 5.85 17.98
N GLU A 194 20.45 6.51 19.03
CA GLU A 194 19.84 6.45 20.35
C GLU A 194 18.91 7.67 20.54
N GLY A 195 17.73 7.45 21.09
CA GLY A 195 16.74 8.48 21.42
C GLY A 195 16.41 8.50 22.92
N VAL A 196 15.34 9.19 23.28
CA VAL A 196 14.82 9.25 24.66
C VAL A 196 14.38 7.85 25.15
N CYS A 197 13.79 7.07 24.26
CA CYS A 197 13.45 5.66 24.47
C CYS A 197 14.26 4.77 23.52
N ALA A 198 14.42 3.49 23.86
CA ALA A 198 14.98 2.53 22.93
C ALA A 198 14.11 2.42 21.66
N PRO A 199 14.69 2.23 20.47
CA PRO A 199 13.92 2.14 19.23
C PRO A 199 12.83 1.04 19.23
N ALA A 200 13.06 -0.07 19.93
CA ALA A 200 12.10 -1.17 20.07
C ALA A 200 11.06 -0.93 21.20
N ASP A 201 11.21 0.11 22.02
CA ASP A 201 10.27 0.46 23.09
C ASP A 201 9.12 1.32 22.55
N GLY A 202 8.24 0.72 21.76
CA GLY A 202 7.07 1.42 21.22
C GLY A 202 6.10 1.92 22.28
N PHE A 203 6.00 1.23 23.42
CA PHE A 203 5.16 1.66 24.54
C PHE A 203 5.69 2.95 25.16
N GLY A 204 6.98 3.03 25.41
CA GLY A 204 7.64 4.25 25.88
C GLY A 204 7.47 5.41 24.89
N TRP A 205 7.57 5.17 23.59
CA TRP A 205 7.35 6.21 22.57
C TRP A 205 5.92 6.73 22.52
N ILE A 206 4.89 5.88 22.77
CA ILE A 206 3.51 6.34 22.91
C ILE A 206 3.37 7.25 24.13
N GLN A 207 3.92 6.86 25.30
CA GLN A 207 3.89 7.65 26.51
C GLN A 207 4.59 9.00 26.32
N GLU A 208 5.80 9.00 25.76
CA GLU A 208 6.58 10.22 25.55
C GLU A 208 5.89 11.19 24.61
N THR A 209 5.33 10.69 23.49
CA THR A 209 4.63 11.52 22.52
C THR A 209 3.38 12.15 23.10
N PHE A 210 2.57 11.39 23.84
CA PHE A 210 1.27 11.89 24.35
C PHE A 210 1.35 12.55 25.72
N LYS A 211 2.52 12.67 26.34
CA LYS A 211 2.73 13.63 27.44
C LYS A 211 2.53 15.08 26.99
N ASN A 212 2.83 15.38 25.74
CA ASN A 212 2.75 16.74 25.22
C ASN A 212 1.31 17.04 24.72
N PRO A 213 0.58 17.97 25.36
CA PRO A 213 -0.80 18.29 24.98
C PRO A 213 -0.92 18.84 23.56
N VAL A 214 0.13 19.46 23.01
CA VAL A 214 0.14 19.96 21.64
C VAL A 214 0.04 18.79 20.66
N TYR A 215 0.81 17.74 20.86
CA TYR A 215 0.69 16.55 20.01
C TYR A 215 -0.69 15.90 20.16
N VAL A 216 -1.23 15.81 21.35
CA VAL A 216 -2.58 15.25 21.59
C VAL A 216 -3.62 15.99 20.76
N VAL A 217 -3.63 17.33 20.81
CA VAL A 217 -4.56 18.17 20.01
C VAL A 217 -4.36 17.95 18.52
N LEU A 218 -3.11 17.96 18.04
CA LEU A 218 -2.81 17.73 16.62
C LEU A 218 -3.28 16.35 16.15
N TYR A 219 -3.07 15.29 16.95
CA TYR A 219 -3.54 13.94 16.63
C TYR A 219 -5.07 13.86 16.64
N ILE A 220 -5.77 14.51 17.59
CA ILE A 220 -7.24 14.55 17.59
C ILE A 220 -7.77 15.23 16.32
N VAL A 221 -7.22 16.38 15.94
CA VAL A 221 -7.61 17.08 14.69
C VAL A 221 -7.35 16.20 13.47
N TRP A 222 -6.21 15.52 13.44
CA TRP A 222 -5.86 14.58 12.39
C TRP A 222 -6.85 13.39 12.33
N LEU A 223 -7.19 12.79 13.47
CA LEU A 223 -8.13 11.67 13.56
C LEU A 223 -9.54 12.06 13.11
N VAL A 224 -9.99 13.28 13.42
CA VAL A 224 -11.28 13.81 12.93
C VAL A 224 -11.26 13.96 11.40
N ALA A 225 -10.18 14.52 10.83
CA ALA A 225 -10.02 14.62 9.38
C ALA A 225 -9.98 13.23 8.73
N LEU A 226 -9.28 12.27 9.34
CA LEU A 226 -9.22 10.88 8.91
C LEU A 226 -10.61 10.22 8.93
N TRP A 227 -11.41 10.46 9.96
CA TRP A 227 -12.78 9.97 10.04
C TRP A 227 -13.64 10.44 8.86
N PHE A 228 -13.63 11.73 8.55
CA PHE A 228 -14.34 12.26 7.38
C PHE A 228 -13.80 11.70 6.07
N HIS A 229 -12.49 11.56 5.95
CA HIS A 229 -11.82 11.01 4.77
C HIS A 229 -12.21 9.55 4.53
N LEU A 230 -12.18 8.72 5.57
CA LEU A 230 -12.53 7.30 5.50
C LEU A 230 -14.04 7.09 5.31
N SER A 231 -14.88 7.83 6.04
CA SER A 231 -16.33 7.67 5.97
C SER A 231 -16.88 7.91 4.56
N HIS A 232 -16.26 8.82 3.79
CA HIS A 232 -16.57 9.01 2.38
C HIS A 232 -15.79 8.07 1.46
N GLY A 233 -14.49 7.92 1.67
CA GLY A 233 -13.58 7.17 0.79
C GLY A 233 -13.95 5.70 0.68
N PHE A 234 -14.33 5.06 1.79
CA PHE A 234 -14.61 3.63 1.82
C PHE A 234 -15.85 3.26 0.99
N TRP A 235 -17.01 3.90 1.20
CA TRP A 235 -18.18 3.58 0.39
C TRP A 235 -18.03 4.00 -1.09
N SER A 236 -17.26 5.07 -1.36
CA SER A 236 -16.92 5.48 -2.72
C SER A 236 -16.08 4.44 -3.46
N ALA A 237 -15.17 3.74 -2.77
CA ALA A 237 -14.44 2.62 -3.32
C ALA A 237 -15.37 1.46 -3.69
N MET A 238 -16.36 1.13 -2.83
CA MET A 238 -17.36 0.09 -3.09
C MET A 238 -18.21 0.42 -4.34
N GLN A 239 -18.52 1.69 -4.57
CA GLN A 239 -19.16 2.12 -5.82
C GLN A 239 -18.27 1.85 -7.04
N THR A 240 -16.98 2.13 -6.93
CA THR A 240 -16.03 1.92 -8.03
C THR A 240 -15.93 0.44 -8.40
N PHE A 241 -16.04 -0.46 -7.43
CA PHE A 241 -16.09 -1.91 -7.66
C PHE A 241 -17.44 -2.44 -8.18
N GLY A 242 -18.43 -1.55 -8.37
CA GLY A 242 -19.74 -1.93 -8.87
C GLY A 242 -20.70 -2.50 -7.82
N TRP A 243 -20.34 -2.42 -6.52
CA TRP A 243 -21.16 -2.93 -5.42
C TRP A 243 -22.19 -1.89 -4.95
N ASN A 244 -22.79 -1.15 -5.88
CA ASN A 244 -23.64 0.01 -5.63
C ASN A 244 -25.09 -0.15 -6.08
N GLY A 245 -25.61 -1.38 -6.12
CA GLY A 245 -27.03 -1.64 -6.41
C GLY A 245 -27.98 -0.83 -5.52
N LYS A 246 -29.23 -0.60 -5.96
CA LYS A 246 -30.23 0.27 -5.28
C LYS A 246 -30.32 0.04 -3.76
N VAL A 247 -30.22 -1.22 -3.32
CA VAL A 247 -30.28 -1.59 -1.88
C VAL A 247 -28.93 -1.36 -1.21
N TRP A 248 -27.82 -1.74 -1.86
CA TRP A 248 -26.49 -1.73 -1.27
C TRP A 248 -25.87 -0.34 -1.17
N PHE A 249 -26.27 0.61 -2.02
CA PHE A 249 -25.77 1.97 -1.98
C PHE A 249 -25.89 2.64 -0.61
N ASN A 250 -27.10 2.60 -0.03
CA ASN A 250 -27.33 3.18 1.30
C ASN A 250 -26.69 2.35 2.41
N ARG A 251 -26.66 1.02 2.27
CA ARG A 251 -26.01 0.13 3.23
C ARG A 251 -24.51 0.41 3.33
N TRP A 252 -23.82 0.56 2.20
CA TRP A 252 -22.39 0.88 2.19
C TRP A 252 -22.07 2.21 2.86
N LYS A 253 -22.93 3.21 2.75
CA LYS A 253 -22.77 4.48 3.47
C LYS A 253 -22.80 4.27 4.98
N VAL A 254 -23.79 3.54 5.49
CA VAL A 254 -23.92 3.22 6.92
C VAL A 254 -22.73 2.38 7.39
N ILE A 255 -22.38 1.32 6.65
CA ILE A 255 -21.22 0.45 6.96
C ILE A 255 -19.94 1.29 7.02
N SER A 256 -19.72 2.16 6.05
CA SER A 256 -18.55 3.04 6.01
C SER A 256 -18.47 3.96 7.23
N GLN A 257 -19.58 4.57 7.64
CA GLN A 257 -19.64 5.43 8.82
C GLN A 257 -19.35 4.64 10.11
N VAL A 258 -20.04 3.51 10.30
CA VAL A 258 -19.84 2.66 11.50
C VAL A 258 -18.39 2.17 11.57
N TYR A 259 -17.88 1.63 10.47
CA TYR A 259 -16.52 1.12 10.39
C TYR A 259 -15.47 2.21 10.67
N SER A 260 -15.59 3.37 10.02
CA SER A 260 -14.67 4.49 10.22
C SER A 260 -14.74 5.04 11.65
N THR A 261 -15.92 5.04 12.25
CA THR A 261 -16.11 5.45 13.63
C THR A 261 -15.41 4.49 14.59
N LEU A 262 -15.61 3.18 14.46
CA LEU A 262 -14.96 2.18 15.30
C LEU A 262 -13.42 2.25 15.17
N LEU A 263 -12.92 2.40 13.96
CA LEU A 263 -11.48 2.48 13.70
C LEU A 263 -10.86 3.73 14.32
N VAL A 264 -11.48 4.89 14.13
CA VAL A 264 -10.97 6.16 14.67
C VAL A 264 -11.14 6.23 16.18
N LEU A 265 -12.24 5.70 16.74
CA LEU A 265 -12.41 5.57 18.18
C LEU A 265 -11.32 4.71 18.81
N GLY A 266 -10.92 3.61 18.18
CA GLY A 266 -9.81 2.78 18.65
C GLY A 266 -8.52 3.60 18.83
N PHE A 267 -8.12 4.39 17.84
CA PHE A 267 -6.97 5.28 17.96
C PHE A 267 -7.19 6.41 18.99
N LEU A 268 -8.38 7.02 19.00
CA LEU A 268 -8.68 8.10 19.92
C LEU A 268 -8.58 7.67 21.38
N VAL A 269 -9.07 6.47 21.70
CA VAL A 269 -8.98 5.89 23.04
C VAL A 269 -7.50 5.71 23.44
N VAL A 270 -6.64 5.23 22.55
CA VAL A 270 -5.21 5.14 22.82
C VAL A 270 -4.64 6.53 23.16
N VAL A 271 -4.85 7.53 22.30
CA VAL A 271 -4.31 8.88 22.51
C VAL A 271 -4.78 9.47 23.85
N VAL A 272 -6.09 9.39 24.13
CA VAL A 272 -6.69 10.02 25.31
C VAL A 272 -6.27 9.32 26.60
N LEU A 273 -6.29 7.98 26.63
CA LEU A 273 -5.97 7.23 27.86
C LEU A 273 -4.47 7.34 28.22
N PHE A 274 -3.56 7.40 27.22
CA PHE A 274 -2.15 7.65 27.49
C PHE A 274 -1.91 9.08 27.97
N TYR A 275 -2.58 10.08 27.38
CA TYR A 275 -2.49 11.47 27.86
C TYR A 275 -2.99 11.63 29.31
N LEU A 276 -4.11 11.01 29.66
CA LEU A 276 -4.67 11.08 31.01
C LEU A 276 -3.93 10.21 32.04
N GLY A 277 -2.98 9.36 31.61
CA GLY A 277 -2.32 8.37 32.47
C GLY A 277 -3.25 7.26 32.96
N CYS A 278 -4.38 7.05 32.30
CA CYS A 278 -5.44 6.10 32.71
C CYS A 278 -5.44 4.81 31.87
N ALA A 279 -4.41 4.56 31.06
CA ALA A 279 -4.34 3.29 30.35
C ALA A 279 -4.17 2.12 31.35
N PRO A 280 -4.94 1.03 31.25
CA PRO A 280 -4.86 -0.12 32.17
C PRO A 280 -3.46 -0.70 32.29
N SER A 281 -2.67 -0.66 31.21
CA SER A 281 -1.26 -1.07 31.18
C SER A 281 -0.32 -0.21 32.03
N LEU A 282 -0.73 1.01 32.40
CA LEU A 282 0.00 1.92 33.27
C LEU A 282 -0.29 1.66 34.74
N CYS A 283 -1.40 1.02 35.07
CA CYS A 283 -1.86 0.73 36.45
C CYS A 283 -1.23 -0.53 37.07
N CYS A 284 -0.38 -1.26 36.36
CA CYS A 284 0.30 -2.47 36.89
C CYS A 284 1.43 -2.21 37.89
N GLY A 285 1.51 -1.02 38.48
CA GLY A 285 2.47 -0.67 39.53
C GLY A 285 1.97 0.43 40.46
N SER A 286 1.26 0.04 41.51
CA SER A 286 1.09 0.77 42.80
C SER A 286 0.42 2.15 42.83
N CYS A 287 -0.40 2.56 41.86
CA CYS A 287 -1.23 3.77 42.03
C CYS A 287 -2.55 3.62 41.23
N CYS A 288 -3.53 2.97 41.79
CA CYS A 288 -4.97 3.21 41.58
C CYS A 288 -5.60 3.48 42.94
#